data_f7ae12e2f1cffdf41fac721dcb8bd098
#
_entry.id   f7ae12e2f1cffdf41fac721dcb8bd098
#
_cell.length_a   1.000
_cell.length_b   1.000
_cell.length_c   1.000
_cell.angle_alpha   90.00
_cell.angle_beta   90.00
_cell.angle_gamma   90.00
#
_symmetry.space_group_name_H-M   'P 1'
#
loop_
_entity.id
_entity.type
_entity.pdbx_description
1 polymer ?
#
loop_
_entity_poly.entity_id
_entity_poly.type
_entity_poly.pdbx_seq_one_letter_code
_entity_poly.pdbx_strand_id
1 'polypeptide(L)'
;MSKLKNGGKENPNPYSEERKAAAVWAQTAEEADSVLRERCGEVWRKATKAQKDAIYSYTRGSGGFNRPLRGHDRFWGNFKGVGKVDLNNEGRGAAIKHMTDLIDKSTYDRDIWLQRGIETAEGAASFLGVPIEALEKWSPKKLEAELKKTPKTEHAFTSCGSAKGQGFGGYIFRIYCPKGTKMMYAEPFSHYGYGHKRKWDGKKPQTDFGYEDETIIQRGTTFRITKVEKDIHGQLTFEMEVVEQI
;
A
#
# COMPACT_ATOMS: atom_id res chain seq x y z
N MET A 1 -10.36 -8.35 -13.71
CA MET A 1 -8.95 -8.13 -13.39
C MET A 1 -8.36 -7.16 -14.40
N SER A 2 -7.86 -6.03 -13.95
CA SER A 2 -7.20 -5.04 -14.82
C SER A 2 -5.69 -5.27 -14.75
N LYS A 3 -5.07 -5.64 -15.86
CA LYS A 3 -3.62 -5.72 -15.97
C LYS A 3 -3.06 -4.35 -16.32
N LEU A 4 -2.07 -3.90 -15.58
CA LEU A 4 -1.38 -2.66 -15.87
C LEU A 4 -0.52 -2.82 -17.12
N LYS A 5 -0.69 -1.90 -18.08
CA LYS A 5 -0.03 -1.98 -19.38
C LYS A 5 1.15 -1.03 -19.46
N ASN A 6 2.24 -1.49 -20.04
CA ASN A 6 3.37 -0.66 -20.42
C ASN A 6 3.27 -0.33 -21.90
N GLY A 7 2.91 0.91 -22.25
CA GLY A 7 2.77 1.32 -23.65
C GLY A 7 1.66 0.60 -24.43
N GLY A 8 0.57 0.20 -23.74
CA GLY A 8 -0.58 -0.46 -24.39
C GLY A 8 -0.46 -1.98 -24.58
N LYS A 9 0.68 -2.59 -24.22
CA LYS A 9 0.88 -4.06 -24.20
C LYS A 9 1.03 -4.54 -22.78
N GLU A 10 0.48 -5.71 -22.46
CA GLU A 10 0.79 -6.40 -21.22
C GLU A 10 2.31 -6.61 -21.14
N ASN A 11 2.90 -6.18 -20.04
CA ASN A 11 4.33 -6.39 -19.82
C ASN A 11 4.52 -7.53 -18.82
N PRO A 12 4.77 -8.77 -19.28
CA PRO A 12 5.05 -9.89 -18.39
C PRO A 12 6.43 -9.78 -17.72
N ASN A 13 7.30 -8.92 -18.23
CA ASN A 13 8.64 -8.69 -17.72
C ASN A 13 8.68 -7.53 -16.72
N PRO A 14 9.68 -7.48 -15.84
CA PRO A 14 9.95 -6.32 -14.98
C PRO A 14 10.06 -5.03 -15.79
N TYR A 15 9.64 -3.91 -15.19
CA TYR A 15 9.84 -2.59 -15.78
C TYR A 15 11.33 -2.28 -15.88
N SER A 16 11.73 -1.54 -16.92
CA SER A 16 13.16 -1.23 -17.12
C SER A 16 13.72 -0.35 -15.98
N GLU A 17 15.01 -0.50 -15.72
CA GLU A 17 15.67 0.29 -14.67
C GLU A 17 15.67 1.79 -14.99
N GLU A 18 15.76 2.17 -16.27
CA GLU A 18 15.67 3.58 -16.72
C GLU A 18 14.28 4.15 -16.38
N ARG A 19 13.22 3.37 -16.61
CA ARG A 19 11.86 3.78 -16.28
C ARG A 19 11.66 3.92 -14.78
N LYS A 20 12.19 2.99 -14.00
CA LYS A 20 12.14 3.04 -12.53
C LYS A 20 12.94 4.22 -11.98
N ALA A 21 14.11 4.50 -12.56
CA ALA A 21 14.95 5.63 -12.16
C ALA A 21 14.29 6.99 -12.46
N ALA A 22 13.45 7.07 -13.50
CA ALA A 22 12.69 8.27 -13.85
C ALA A 22 11.40 8.46 -13.03
N ALA A 23 11.01 7.46 -12.23
CA ALA A 23 9.81 7.53 -11.42
C ALA A 23 9.95 8.55 -10.28
N VAL A 24 8.84 9.18 -9.93
CA VAL A 24 8.79 10.11 -8.80
C VAL A 24 9.07 9.36 -7.50
N TRP A 25 10.02 9.84 -6.73
CA TRP A 25 10.28 9.39 -5.38
C TRP A 25 10.50 10.60 -4.47
N ALA A 26 9.44 11.03 -3.82
CA ALA A 26 9.49 12.16 -2.90
C ALA A 26 10.56 11.92 -1.82
N GLN A 27 11.38 12.92 -1.55
CA GLN A 27 12.44 12.83 -0.54
C GLN A 27 11.96 13.29 0.83
N THR A 28 10.91 14.12 0.87
CA THR A 28 10.31 14.64 2.11
C THR A 28 8.79 14.49 2.10
N ALA A 29 8.19 14.60 3.28
CA ALA A 29 6.75 14.62 3.46
C ALA A 29 6.07 15.77 2.70
N GLU A 30 6.70 16.94 2.69
CA GLU A 30 6.20 18.13 1.99
C GLU A 30 6.19 17.93 0.48
N GLU A 31 7.23 17.31 -0.06
CA GLU A 31 7.29 16.97 -1.48
C GLU A 31 6.22 15.94 -1.84
N ALA A 32 6.06 14.88 -1.01
CA ALA A 32 5.02 13.88 -1.20
C ALA A 32 3.61 14.50 -1.18
N ASP A 33 3.33 15.36 -0.19
CA ASP A 33 2.06 16.06 -0.08
C ASP A 33 1.80 16.95 -1.30
N SER A 34 2.78 17.73 -1.73
CA SER A 34 2.66 18.60 -2.90
C SER A 34 2.29 17.83 -4.16
N VAL A 35 3.00 16.73 -4.42
CA VAL A 35 2.82 15.91 -5.62
C VAL A 35 1.49 15.14 -5.59
N LEU A 36 1.17 14.49 -4.46
CA LEU A 36 0.05 13.57 -4.37
C LEU A 36 -1.28 14.27 -4.09
N ARG A 37 -1.27 15.37 -3.34
CA ARG A 37 -2.47 16.15 -3.03
C ARG A 37 -3.12 16.70 -4.30
N GLU A 38 -2.35 17.29 -5.19
CA GLU A 38 -2.87 17.82 -6.45
C GLU A 38 -3.60 16.74 -7.24
N ARG A 39 -2.97 15.57 -7.38
CA ARG A 39 -3.49 14.44 -8.17
C ARG A 39 -4.73 13.80 -7.58
N CYS A 40 -4.78 13.68 -6.27
CA CYS A 40 -5.92 13.08 -5.57
C CYS A 40 -7.03 14.08 -5.24
N GLY A 41 -6.78 15.37 -5.36
CA GLY A 41 -7.68 16.43 -4.88
C GLY A 41 -9.09 16.38 -5.46
N GLU A 42 -9.24 15.99 -6.72
CA GLU A 42 -10.55 15.85 -7.35
C GLU A 42 -11.34 14.67 -6.78
N VAL A 43 -10.66 13.54 -6.57
CA VAL A 43 -11.25 12.36 -5.95
C VAL A 43 -11.74 12.68 -4.53
N TRP A 44 -10.93 13.41 -3.76
CA TRP A 44 -11.31 13.81 -2.40
C TRP A 44 -12.53 14.75 -2.38
N ARG A 45 -12.59 15.72 -3.29
CA ARG A 45 -13.74 16.63 -3.38
C ARG A 45 -15.05 15.88 -3.65
N LYS A 46 -14.99 14.86 -4.51
CA LYS A 46 -16.14 14.04 -4.92
C LYS A 46 -16.45 12.90 -3.95
N ALA A 47 -15.56 12.59 -3.01
CA ALA A 47 -15.75 11.52 -2.05
C ALA A 47 -16.96 11.78 -1.14
N THR A 48 -17.80 10.76 -0.97
CA THR A 48 -18.92 10.81 -0.04
C THR A 48 -18.45 10.81 1.41
N LYS A 49 -19.35 11.21 2.33
CA LYS A 49 -19.05 11.15 3.77
C LYS A 49 -18.69 9.73 4.20
N ALA A 50 -19.40 8.71 3.72
CA ALA A 50 -19.14 7.31 4.06
C ALA A 50 -17.73 6.85 3.57
N GLN A 51 -17.30 7.30 2.38
CA GLN A 51 -15.96 7.02 1.88
C GLN A 51 -14.88 7.69 2.73
N LYS A 52 -15.07 8.95 3.12
CA LYS A 52 -14.15 9.68 4.01
C LYS A 52 -14.06 9.04 5.39
N ASP A 53 -15.21 8.65 5.97
CA ASP A 53 -15.26 7.97 7.26
C ASP A 53 -14.61 6.58 7.20
N ALA A 54 -14.70 5.88 6.07
CA ALA A 54 -14.03 4.59 5.87
C ALA A 54 -12.51 4.74 5.84
N ILE A 55 -11.95 5.72 5.11
CA ILE A 55 -10.51 6.02 5.11
C ILE A 55 -10.05 6.40 6.52
N TYR A 56 -10.78 7.30 7.20
CA TYR A 56 -10.45 7.68 8.57
C TYR A 56 -10.40 6.49 9.53
N SER A 57 -11.37 5.58 9.41
CA SER A 57 -11.44 4.38 10.25
C SER A 57 -10.32 3.39 9.92
N TYR A 58 -9.97 3.25 8.66
CA TYR A 58 -8.87 2.40 8.19
C TYR A 58 -7.52 2.88 8.72
N THR A 59 -7.21 4.15 8.56
CA THR A 59 -5.95 4.74 9.01
C THR A 59 -5.80 4.71 10.53
N ARG A 60 -6.92 4.79 11.28
CA ARG A 60 -6.93 4.60 12.73
C ARG A 60 -6.57 3.16 13.14
N GLY A 61 -6.92 2.16 12.32
CA GLY A 61 -6.66 0.76 12.64
C GLY A 61 -6.99 -0.17 11.50
N SER A 62 -6.03 -0.35 10.58
CA SER A 62 -6.16 -1.15 9.37
C SER A 62 -6.46 -2.63 9.61
N GLY A 63 -6.09 -3.17 10.79
CA GLY A 63 -6.27 -4.58 11.11
C GLY A 63 -7.71 -5.08 10.95
N GLY A 64 -8.68 -4.27 11.33
CA GLY A 64 -10.08 -4.63 11.18
C GLY A 64 -10.59 -4.67 9.72
N PHE A 65 -9.89 -4.07 8.79
CA PHE A 65 -10.17 -4.12 7.35
C PHE A 65 -9.36 -5.23 6.68
N ASN A 66 -8.08 -5.31 7.01
CA ASN A 66 -7.14 -6.16 6.31
C ASN A 66 -7.20 -7.63 6.73
N ARG A 67 -7.47 -7.93 8.01
CA ARG A 67 -7.58 -9.32 8.48
C ARG A 67 -8.68 -10.11 7.76
N PRO A 68 -9.95 -9.62 7.69
CA PRO A 68 -10.98 -10.32 6.93
C PRO A 68 -10.60 -10.55 5.47
N LEU A 69 -9.99 -9.56 4.82
CA LEU A 69 -9.57 -9.66 3.44
C LEU A 69 -8.48 -10.73 3.21
N ARG A 70 -7.63 -10.97 4.21
CA ARG A 70 -6.62 -12.04 4.21
C ARG A 70 -7.15 -13.39 4.68
N GLY A 71 -8.41 -13.46 5.13
CA GLY A 71 -9.00 -14.70 5.65
C GLY A 71 -8.54 -15.08 7.06
N HIS A 72 -7.95 -14.16 7.83
CA HIS A 72 -7.42 -14.41 9.18
C HIS A 72 -8.37 -14.05 10.31
N ASP A 73 -9.64 -13.79 10.04
CA ASP A 73 -10.53 -13.23 11.05
C ASP A 73 -11.23 -14.28 11.91
N ARG A 74 -10.67 -14.52 13.08
CA ARG A 74 -11.33 -15.29 14.16
C ARG A 74 -12.42 -14.49 14.90
N PHE A 75 -12.44 -13.17 14.79
CA PHE A 75 -13.35 -12.30 15.54
C PHE A 75 -14.70 -12.07 14.84
N TRP A 76 -14.77 -12.22 13.51
CA TRP A 76 -15.92 -11.87 12.70
C TRP A 76 -16.67 -13.07 12.12
N GLY A 77 -16.33 -14.23 12.58
CA GLY A 77 -17.15 -15.42 12.66
C GLY A 77 -17.63 -16.10 11.37
N ASN A 78 -17.50 -15.58 10.16
CA ASN A 78 -18.07 -16.24 8.98
C ASN A 78 -17.30 -16.07 7.67
N PHE A 79 -16.10 -15.50 7.70
CA PHE A 79 -15.30 -15.37 6.49
C PHE A 79 -14.51 -16.65 6.21
N LYS A 80 -15.02 -17.47 5.33
CA LYS A 80 -14.30 -18.66 4.86
C LYS A 80 -13.51 -18.31 3.60
N GLY A 81 -12.22 -18.08 3.77
CA GLY A 81 -11.27 -17.89 2.68
C GLY A 81 -11.03 -16.43 2.32
N VAL A 82 -9.85 -16.22 1.72
CA VAL A 82 -9.34 -14.94 1.26
C VAL A 82 -10.29 -14.31 0.23
N GLY A 83 -10.58 -13.04 0.38
CA GLY A 83 -11.40 -12.29 -0.58
C GLY A 83 -12.91 -12.54 -0.51
N LYS A 84 -13.40 -13.33 0.44
CA LYS A 84 -14.83 -13.64 0.62
C LYS A 84 -15.52 -12.76 1.66
N VAL A 85 -15.15 -11.49 1.74
CA VAL A 85 -15.85 -10.51 2.58
C VAL A 85 -17.15 -10.13 1.86
N ASP A 86 -18.27 -10.24 2.55
CA ASP A 86 -19.53 -9.71 2.03
C ASP A 86 -19.49 -8.18 2.05
N LEU A 87 -19.24 -7.60 0.90
CA LEU A 87 -19.15 -6.15 0.72
C LEU A 87 -20.51 -5.45 0.76
N ASN A 88 -21.61 -6.19 0.74
CA ASN A 88 -22.96 -5.64 0.84
C ASN A 88 -23.46 -5.62 2.28
N ASN A 89 -22.72 -6.21 3.22
CA ASN A 89 -23.07 -6.23 4.62
C ASN A 89 -22.87 -4.85 5.27
N GLU A 90 -23.67 -4.52 6.25
CA GLU A 90 -23.50 -3.30 7.03
C GLU A 90 -22.17 -3.28 7.82
N GLY A 91 -21.73 -2.11 8.26
CA GLY A 91 -20.54 -1.95 9.08
C GLY A 91 -19.24 -2.14 8.29
N ARG A 92 -18.46 -3.17 8.62
CA ARG A 92 -17.10 -3.34 8.10
C ARG A 92 -17.06 -3.69 6.61
N GLY A 93 -17.95 -4.55 6.15
CA GLY A 93 -18.06 -4.90 4.74
C GLY A 93 -18.37 -3.69 3.87
N ALA A 94 -19.34 -2.87 4.30
CA ALA A 94 -19.68 -1.61 3.63
C ALA A 94 -18.50 -0.63 3.64
N ALA A 95 -17.75 -0.52 4.74
CA ALA A 95 -16.58 0.34 4.82
C ALA A 95 -15.46 -0.11 3.85
N ILE A 96 -15.20 -1.41 3.75
CA ILE A 96 -14.25 -1.98 2.76
C ILE A 96 -14.71 -1.64 1.34
N LYS A 97 -16.02 -1.77 1.06
CA LYS A 97 -16.59 -1.40 -0.24
C LYS A 97 -16.40 0.08 -0.53
N HIS A 98 -16.68 0.96 0.42
CA HIS A 98 -16.50 2.40 0.26
C HIS A 98 -15.06 2.78 -0.04
N MET A 99 -14.10 2.16 0.62
CA MET A 99 -12.68 2.34 0.32
C MET A 99 -12.33 1.83 -1.08
N THR A 100 -12.77 0.62 -1.43
CA THR A 100 -12.54 0.02 -2.75
C THR A 100 -13.05 0.93 -3.85
N ASP A 101 -14.31 1.36 -3.76
CA ASP A 101 -14.97 2.23 -4.75
C ASP A 101 -14.29 3.62 -4.88
N LEU A 102 -13.71 4.12 -3.79
CA LEU A 102 -12.99 5.39 -3.79
C LEU A 102 -11.61 5.24 -4.43
N ILE A 103 -10.84 4.23 -4.03
CA ILE A 103 -9.50 3.99 -4.54
C ILE A 103 -9.53 3.58 -6.01
N ASP A 104 -10.58 2.88 -6.47
CA ASP A 104 -10.77 2.56 -7.90
C ASP A 104 -10.85 3.80 -8.80
N LYS A 105 -11.26 4.93 -8.25
CA LYS A 105 -11.34 6.22 -8.95
C LYS A 105 -10.08 7.07 -8.79
N SER A 106 -9.11 6.60 -8.00
CA SER A 106 -7.88 7.30 -7.68
C SER A 106 -6.71 6.59 -8.34
N THR A 107 -6.37 7.01 -9.55
CA THR A 107 -5.19 6.53 -10.26
C THR A 107 -4.16 7.65 -10.37
N TYR A 108 -2.87 7.29 -10.27
CA TYR A 108 -1.80 8.24 -10.44
C TYR A 108 -1.31 8.24 -11.90
N ASP A 109 -1.06 9.42 -12.46
CA ASP A 109 -0.75 9.59 -13.89
C ASP A 109 0.75 9.50 -14.22
N ARG A 110 1.58 9.18 -13.23
CA ARG A 110 3.02 8.98 -13.33
C ARG A 110 3.45 7.71 -12.61
N ASP A 111 4.63 7.27 -12.93
CA ASP A 111 5.32 6.23 -12.17
C ASP A 111 5.81 6.82 -10.84
N ILE A 112 5.62 6.11 -9.73
CA ILE A 112 5.99 6.58 -8.39
C ILE A 112 6.57 5.44 -7.55
N TRP A 113 7.52 5.79 -6.69
CA TRP A 113 7.99 4.93 -5.61
C TRP A 113 7.26 5.22 -4.31
N LEU A 114 6.85 4.18 -3.62
CA LEU A 114 6.33 4.21 -2.27
C LEU A 114 7.19 3.32 -1.37
N GLN A 115 7.10 3.52 -0.06
CA GLN A 115 7.81 2.69 0.90
C GLN A 115 6.86 2.15 1.97
N ARG A 116 7.01 0.88 2.30
CA ARG A 116 6.31 0.24 3.41
C ARG A 116 7.33 -0.38 4.36
N GLY A 117 7.16 -0.20 5.66
CA GLY A 117 7.86 -0.93 6.70
C GLY A 117 6.94 -1.98 7.35
N ILE A 118 7.48 -3.13 7.67
CA ILE A 118 6.80 -4.16 8.47
C ILE A 118 7.73 -4.55 9.61
N GLU A 119 7.29 -4.30 10.84
CA GLU A 119 8.15 -4.43 12.03
C GLU A 119 8.53 -5.88 12.34
N THR A 120 7.61 -6.83 12.13
CA THR A 120 7.80 -8.20 12.57
C THR A 120 8.12 -9.16 11.44
N ALA A 121 8.91 -10.20 11.73
CA ALA A 121 9.24 -11.26 10.77
C ALA A 121 7.98 -12.01 10.30
N GLU A 122 7.02 -12.26 11.19
CA GLU A 122 5.75 -12.91 10.88
C GLU A 122 4.94 -12.08 9.87
N GLY A 123 4.88 -10.76 10.09
CA GLY A 123 4.19 -9.83 9.19
C GLY A 123 4.83 -9.78 7.81
N ALA A 124 6.16 -9.70 7.75
CA ALA A 124 6.91 -9.69 6.49
C ALA A 124 6.82 -11.03 5.76
N ALA A 125 6.97 -12.15 6.47
CA ALA A 125 6.83 -13.50 5.92
C ALA A 125 5.42 -13.73 5.34
N SER A 126 4.38 -13.30 6.07
CA SER A 126 2.99 -13.36 5.60
C SER A 126 2.77 -12.53 4.35
N PHE A 127 3.30 -11.30 4.32
CA PHE A 127 3.20 -10.41 3.14
C PHE A 127 3.92 -10.97 1.92
N LEU A 128 5.11 -11.57 2.12
CA LEU A 128 5.89 -12.21 1.05
C LEU A 128 5.38 -13.62 0.69
N GLY A 129 4.61 -14.26 1.57
CA GLY A 129 4.16 -15.64 1.41
C GLY A 129 5.30 -16.66 1.51
N VAL A 130 6.24 -16.42 2.41
CA VAL A 130 7.36 -17.33 2.72
C VAL A 130 7.32 -17.76 4.19
N PRO A 131 7.96 -18.88 4.59
CA PRO A 131 8.15 -19.19 6.00
C PRO A 131 9.04 -18.15 6.70
N ILE A 132 8.82 -17.94 7.99
CA ILE A 132 9.60 -16.98 8.80
C ILE A 132 11.10 -17.30 8.73
N GLU A 133 11.46 -18.59 8.79
CA GLU A 133 12.84 -19.07 8.71
C GLU A 133 13.53 -18.65 7.39
N ALA A 134 12.79 -18.39 6.35
CA ALA A 134 13.37 -17.89 5.10
C ALA A 134 13.98 -16.50 5.28
N LEU A 135 13.30 -15.62 6.04
CA LEU A 135 13.80 -14.27 6.32
C LEU A 135 15.02 -14.27 7.24
N GLU A 136 15.08 -15.23 8.17
CA GLU A 136 16.14 -15.34 9.16
C GLU A 136 17.41 -16.03 8.62
N LYS A 137 17.22 -17.10 7.83
CA LYS A 137 18.30 -18.05 7.49
C LYS A 137 18.76 -17.99 6.04
N TRP A 138 17.95 -17.47 5.12
CA TRP A 138 18.33 -17.44 3.71
C TRP A 138 19.16 -16.19 3.39
N SER A 139 20.11 -16.34 2.48
CA SER A 139 20.84 -15.20 1.93
C SER A 139 19.89 -14.34 1.09
N PRO A 140 20.15 -13.02 0.96
CA PRO A 140 19.38 -12.14 0.08
C PRO A 140 19.23 -12.68 -1.34
N LYS A 141 20.30 -13.24 -1.89
CA LYS A 141 20.33 -13.86 -3.22
C LYS A 141 19.38 -15.06 -3.33
N LYS A 142 19.30 -15.90 -2.28
CA LYS A 142 18.38 -17.04 -2.24
C LYS A 142 16.93 -16.56 -2.12
N LEU A 143 16.67 -15.59 -1.22
CA LEU A 143 15.35 -14.98 -1.08
C LEU A 143 14.87 -14.39 -2.41
N GLU A 144 15.73 -13.61 -3.06
CA GLU A 144 15.41 -13.00 -4.35
C GLU A 144 15.07 -14.05 -5.40
N ALA A 145 15.90 -15.09 -5.53
CA ALA A 145 15.69 -16.14 -6.50
C ALA A 145 14.35 -16.88 -6.29
N GLU A 146 13.94 -17.12 -5.04
CA GLU A 146 12.66 -17.75 -4.74
C GLU A 146 11.48 -16.81 -4.95
N LEU A 147 11.56 -15.58 -4.48
CA LEU A 147 10.48 -14.61 -4.55
C LEU A 147 10.17 -14.12 -5.98
N LYS A 148 11.19 -14.10 -6.85
CA LYS A 148 11.02 -13.77 -8.27
C LYS A 148 10.23 -14.80 -9.07
N LYS A 149 10.13 -16.05 -8.59
CA LYS A 149 9.46 -17.12 -9.33
C LYS A 149 7.96 -16.87 -9.52
N THR A 150 7.33 -16.27 -8.53
CA THR A 150 5.88 -16.11 -8.53
C THR A 150 5.47 -14.77 -7.93
N PRO A 151 4.80 -13.90 -8.69
CA PRO A 151 4.17 -12.72 -8.14
C PRO A 151 3.17 -13.06 -7.04
N LYS A 152 3.04 -12.18 -6.06
CA LYS A 152 2.17 -12.36 -4.89
C LYS A 152 1.03 -11.36 -4.91
N THR A 153 -0.19 -11.84 -4.72
CA THR A 153 -1.37 -10.99 -4.55
C THR A 153 -1.59 -10.70 -3.08
N GLU A 154 -1.53 -9.42 -2.71
CA GLU A 154 -2.01 -8.93 -1.43
C GLU A 154 -3.52 -8.68 -1.54
N HIS A 155 -4.29 -9.49 -0.85
CA HIS A 155 -5.76 -9.41 -0.89
C HIS A 155 -6.32 -8.24 -0.08
N ALA A 156 -5.52 -7.68 0.83
CA ALA A 156 -5.86 -6.52 1.62
C ALA A 156 -5.32 -5.22 1.01
N PHE A 157 -5.73 -4.09 1.57
CA PHE A 157 -5.14 -2.80 1.24
C PHE A 157 -3.69 -2.74 1.72
N THR A 158 -2.84 -2.05 0.97
CA THR A 158 -1.43 -1.89 1.32
C THR A 158 -1.14 -0.43 1.66
N SER A 159 -0.93 -0.16 2.96
CA SER A 159 -0.50 1.15 3.45
C SER A 159 0.99 1.35 3.22
N CYS A 160 1.36 2.49 2.68
CA CYS A 160 2.72 2.88 2.37
C CYS A 160 2.97 4.33 2.83
N GLY A 161 4.17 4.63 3.26
CA GLY A 161 4.67 6.00 3.32
C GLY A 161 4.96 6.52 1.92
N SER A 162 4.66 7.79 1.68
CA SER A 162 4.76 8.41 0.37
C SER A 162 6.12 9.03 0.10
N ALA A 163 6.95 9.24 1.12
CA ALA A 163 8.30 9.74 0.99
C ALA A 163 9.34 8.68 1.36
N LYS A 164 10.54 8.86 0.83
CA LYS A 164 11.68 7.97 1.09
C LYS A 164 12.03 7.96 2.58
N GLY A 165 12.20 6.77 3.13
CA GLY A 165 12.52 6.59 4.55
C GLY A 165 11.32 6.62 5.47
N GLN A 166 10.10 6.89 4.97
CA GLN A 166 8.87 6.78 5.75
C GLN A 166 8.39 5.35 5.91
N GLY A 167 7.57 5.13 6.92
CA GLY A 167 7.03 3.83 7.30
C GLY A 167 7.71 3.30 8.56
N PHE A 168 7.16 2.19 9.06
CA PHE A 168 7.71 1.53 10.24
C PHE A 168 9.07 0.88 9.95
N GLY A 169 9.88 0.66 10.98
CA GLY A 169 11.16 -0.05 10.87
C GLY A 169 11.00 -1.53 10.53
N GLY A 170 12.06 -2.31 10.72
CA GLY A 170 12.07 -3.75 10.47
C GLY A 170 12.35 -4.11 9.00
N TYR A 171 11.42 -4.76 8.33
CA TYR A 171 11.54 -5.16 6.94
C TYR A 171 11.02 -4.06 6.02
N ILE A 172 11.86 -3.58 5.09
CA ILE A 172 11.56 -2.45 4.20
C ILE A 172 11.15 -2.96 2.82
N PHE A 173 10.04 -2.45 2.32
CA PHE A 173 9.52 -2.71 0.98
C PHE A 173 9.48 -1.42 0.19
N ARG A 174 10.28 -1.32 -0.86
CA ARG A 174 10.26 -0.25 -1.86
C ARG A 174 9.37 -0.70 -2.99
N ILE A 175 8.29 0.01 -3.23
CA ILE A 175 7.21 -0.41 -4.13
C ILE A 175 7.16 0.54 -5.31
N TYR A 176 7.52 0.05 -6.48
CA TYR A 176 7.33 0.74 -7.72
C TYR A 176 5.87 0.62 -8.17
N CYS A 177 5.20 1.74 -8.25
CA CYS A 177 3.82 1.86 -8.71
C CYS A 177 3.82 2.51 -10.09
N PRO A 178 3.59 1.77 -11.18
CA PRO A 178 3.54 2.34 -12.51
C PRO A 178 2.32 3.26 -12.66
N LYS A 179 2.39 4.18 -13.61
CA LYS A 179 1.25 5.00 -14.04
C LYS A 179 -0.01 4.16 -14.19
N GLY A 180 -1.11 4.66 -13.63
CA GLY A 180 -2.40 3.99 -13.64
C GLY A 180 -2.64 3.05 -12.44
N THR A 181 -1.67 2.91 -11.55
CA THR A 181 -1.87 2.19 -10.28
C THR A 181 -3.02 2.82 -9.49
N LYS A 182 -3.98 1.99 -9.09
CA LYS A 182 -5.09 2.38 -8.22
C LYS A 182 -4.55 2.52 -6.81
N MET A 183 -4.42 3.74 -6.36
CA MET A 183 -3.93 4.09 -5.03
C MET A 183 -4.46 5.45 -4.63
N MET A 184 -4.52 5.73 -3.34
CA MET A 184 -5.01 7.00 -2.81
C MET A 184 -4.09 7.54 -1.74
N TYR A 185 -3.67 8.79 -1.88
CA TYR A 185 -3.02 9.54 -0.82
C TYR A 185 -4.07 9.88 0.24
N ALA A 186 -3.93 9.29 1.43
CA ALA A 186 -4.97 9.29 2.46
C ALA A 186 -4.87 10.47 3.44
N GLU A 187 -3.76 11.20 3.43
CA GLU A 187 -3.43 12.22 4.43
C GLU A 187 -4.58 13.18 4.75
N PRO A 188 -5.34 13.74 3.79
CA PRO A 188 -6.46 14.65 4.09
C PRO A 188 -7.59 14.02 4.91
N PHE A 189 -7.71 12.70 4.90
CA PHE A 189 -8.76 11.96 5.61
C PHE A 189 -8.22 11.05 6.70
N SER A 190 -6.89 10.94 6.81
CA SER A 190 -6.24 10.09 7.79
C SER A 190 -6.53 10.51 9.23
N HIS A 191 -6.66 9.53 10.12
CA HIS A 191 -6.76 9.75 11.55
C HIS A 191 -5.50 10.45 12.10
N TYR A 192 -4.34 10.13 11.57
CA TYR A 192 -3.04 10.69 11.95
C TYR A 192 -2.60 11.87 11.09
N GLY A 193 -3.39 12.23 10.08
CA GLY A 193 -3.15 13.35 9.20
C GLY A 193 -4.12 14.51 9.43
N TYR A 194 -4.41 15.24 8.36
CA TYR A 194 -5.31 16.40 8.43
C TYR A 194 -6.74 16.05 8.83
N GLY A 195 -7.21 14.82 8.55
CA GLY A 195 -8.53 14.36 8.91
C GLY A 195 -8.76 14.18 10.41
N HIS A 196 -7.68 14.18 11.21
CA HIS A 196 -7.77 14.14 12.67
C HIS A 196 -8.48 15.38 13.23
N LYS A 197 -8.26 16.54 12.63
CA LYS A 197 -9.03 17.75 12.91
C LYS A 197 -10.10 17.91 11.85
N ARG A 198 -11.34 17.54 12.15
CA ARG A 198 -12.51 17.67 11.25
C ARG A 198 -12.75 19.09 10.70
N LYS A 199 -12.04 20.08 11.22
CA LYS A 199 -11.94 21.44 10.70
C LYS A 199 -10.47 21.69 10.39
N TRP A 200 -10.11 21.58 9.13
CA TRP A 200 -8.80 21.99 8.69
C TRP A 200 -8.65 23.51 8.87
N ASP A 201 -7.73 23.92 9.75
CA ASP A 201 -7.39 25.32 10.04
C ASP A 201 -6.18 25.80 9.24
N GLY A 202 -5.75 25.06 8.24
CA GLY A 202 -4.56 25.36 7.44
C GLY A 202 -3.23 25.03 8.11
N LYS A 203 -3.27 24.55 9.35
CA LYS A 203 -2.06 24.15 10.09
C LYS A 203 -1.93 22.64 10.09
N LYS A 204 -0.71 22.17 9.95
CA LYS A 204 -0.40 20.75 10.12
C LYS A 204 -0.76 20.33 11.56
N PRO A 205 -1.50 19.23 11.79
CA PRO A 205 -1.69 18.73 13.14
C PRO A 205 -0.32 18.32 13.70
N GLN A 206 0.00 18.76 14.89
CA GLN A 206 1.09 18.16 15.65
C GLN A 206 0.57 16.83 16.18
N THR A 207 1.04 15.73 15.63
CA THR A 207 0.85 14.40 16.21
C THR A 207 2.18 13.99 16.83
N ASP A 208 2.14 13.28 17.96
CA ASP A 208 3.34 12.73 18.61
C ASP A 208 4.06 11.70 17.72
N PHE A 209 3.40 11.25 16.65
CA PHE A 209 3.89 10.25 15.70
C PHE A 209 4.37 10.83 14.36
N GLY A 210 4.31 12.15 14.18
CA GLY A 210 4.60 12.80 12.90
C GLY A 210 3.49 12.54 11.86
N TYR A 211 3.74 12.99 10.61
CA TYR A 211 2.84 12.69 9.49
C TYR A 211 3.19 11.31 8.95
N GLU A 212 2.18 10.48 8.78
CA GLU A 212 2.38 9.19 8.12
C GLU A 212 2.53 9.36 6.61
N ASP A 213 2.04 10.48 6.04
CA ASP A 213 1.98 10.73 4.59
C ASP A 213 1.53 9.49 3.83
N GLU A 214 0.47 8.89 4.35
CA GLU A 214 0.04 7.56 3.96
C GLU A 214 -0.57 7.55 2.56
N THR A 215 -0.06 6.69 1.69
CA THR A 215 -0.72 6.29 0.45
C THR A 215 -1.19 4.84 0.58
N ILE A 216 -2.47 4.61 0.27
CA ILE A 216 -3.11 3.30 0.34
C ILE A 216 -3.24 2.74 -1.08
N ILE A 217 -2.54 1.65 -1.37
CA ILE A 217 -2.69 0.90 -2.62
C ILE A 217 -3.93 0.00 -2.52
N GLN A 218 -4.67 -0.14 -3.63
CA GLN A 218 -5.90 -0.94 -3.73
C GLN A 218 -5.67 -2.38 -3.28
N ARG A 219 -6.66 -2.95 -2.60
CA ARG A 219 -6.69 -4.39 -2.28
C ARG A 219 -6.67 -5.24 -3.55
N GLY A 220 -6.21 -6.48 -3.44
CA GLY A 220 -6.10 -7.38 -4.59
C GLY A 220 -5.00 -6.96 -5.57
N THR A 221 -4.01 -6.21 -5.09
CA THR A 221 -2.84 -5.84 -5.88
C THR A 221 -1.82 -6.98 -5.90
N THR A 222 -1.37 -7.34 -7.09
CA THR A 222 -0.30 -8.32 -7.28
C THR A 222 1.03 -7.62 -7.42
N PHE A 223 1.98 -8.03 -6.61
CA PHE A 223 3.34 -7.53 -6.57
C PHE A 223 4.33 -8.58 -7.08
N ARG A 224 5.37 -8.13 -7.76
CA ARG A 224 6.53 -8.94 -8.15
C ARG A 224 7.78 -8.40 -7.47
N ILE A 225 8.51 -9.25 -6.78
CA ILE A 225 9.82 -8.90 -6.23
C ILE A 225 10.84 -8.79 -7.36
N THR A 226 11.60 -7.71 -7.36
CA THR A 226 12.65 -7.45 -8.36
C THR A 226 14.06 -7.50 -7.77
N LYS A 227 14.20 -7.18 -6.47
CA LYS A 227 15.49 -7.18 -5.78
C LYS A 227 15.34 -7.44 -4.29
N VAL A 228 16.33 -8.09 -3.69
CA VAL A 228 16.45 -8.24 -2.23
C VAL A 228 17.85 -7.85 -1.81
N GLU A 229 17.95 -6.90 -0.90
CA GLU A 229 19.21 -6.40 -0.35
C GLU A 229 19.23 -6.56 1.17
N LYS A 230 20.42 -6.64 1.73
CA LYS A 230 20.66 -6.61 3.16
C LYS A 230 21.75 -5.57 3.43
N ASP A 231 21.46 -4.61 4.28
CA ASP A 231 22.41 -3.57 4.63
C ASP A 231 23.46 -4.07 5.64
N ILE A 232 24.38 -3.18 5.99
CA ILE A 232 25.48 -3.47 6.95
C ILE A 232 24.96 -3.76 8.38
N HIS A 233 23.74 -3.33 8.70
CA HIS A 233 23.08 -3.59 9.99
C HIS A 233 22.20 -4.84 9.98
N GLY A 234 22.15 -5.52 8.85
CA GLY A 234 21.35 -6.74 8.70
C GLY A 234 19.89 -6.50 8.32
N GLN A 235 19.47 -5.27 8.05
CA GLN A 235 18.12 -4.95 7.62
C GLN A 235 17.87 -5.40 6.19
N LEU A 236 16.78 -6.15 5.99
CA LEU A 236 16.36 -6.58 4.67
C LEU A 236 15.49 -5.50 4.00
N THR A 237 15.86 -5.19 2.76
CA THR A 237 15.08 -4.33 1.86
C THR A 237 14.66 -5.14 0.64
N PHE A 238 13.37 -5.09 0.33
CA PHE A 238 12.75 -5.74 -0.82
C PHE A 238 12.32 -4.65 -1.81
N GLU A 239 12.82 -4.72 -3.04
CA GLU A 239 12.27 -3.95 -4.13
C GLU A 239 11.21 -4.78 -4.83
N MET A 240 10.07 -4.17 -5.08
CA MET A 240 8.94 -4.83 -5.73
C MET A 240 8.19 -3.86 -6.65
N GLU A 241 7.41 -4.39 -7.55
CA GLU A 241 6.62 -3.61 -8.49
C GLU A 241 5.18 -4.11 -8.58
N VAL A 242 4.25 -3.19 -8.77
CA VAL A 242 2.85 -3.51 -9.03
C VAL A 242 2.72 -4.01 -10.46
N VAL A 243 2.16 -5.22 -10.64
CA VAL A 243 2.00 -5.84 -11.97
C VAL A 243 0.56 -6.04 -12.37
N GLU A 244 -0.35 -6.18 -11.40
CA GLU A 244 -1.78 -6.38 -11.64
C GLU A 244 -2.60 -5.84 -10.48
N GLN A 245 -3.82 -5.34 -10.77
CA GLN A 245 -4.81 -4.96 -9.77
C GLN A 245 -6.21 -5.42 -10.21
N ILE A 246 -7.08 -5.75 -9.23
CA ILE A 246 -8.49 -6.09 -9.46
C ILE A 246 -9.30 -4.86 -9.85
#